data_03a69a0d47e012e933b9c9877ee8bc57
#
_entry.id   03a69a0d47e012e933b9c9877ee8bc57
#
_cell.length_a   1.000
_cell.length_b   1.000
_cell.length_c   1.000
_cell.angle_alpha   90.00
_cell.angle_beta   90.00
_cell.angle_gamma   90.00
#
_symmetry.space_group_name_H-M   'P 1'
#
loop_
_entity.id
_entity.type
_entity.pdbx_description
1 polymer ?
#
loop_
_entity_poly.entity_id
_entity_poly.type
_entity_poly.pdbx_seq_one_letter_code
_entity_poly.pdbx_strand_id
1 'polypeptide(L)'
;MGLPRTKLRLSASFGTTKIYDRPSGTAHWVDGEIDENVFIDARLGKRFRELLIRMGGGIGESIPLACQDWANTKAAYRFFANKRVREGDILSGHFDATRARFEAARGTVLLLQDPPEFTHQRARPELVGITKDINSG
;
A
#
# COMPACT_ATOMS: atom_id res chain seq x y z
N MET A 1 -29.66 -53.65 2.39
CA MET A 1 -29.76 -52.56 3.38
C MET A 1 -28.67 -51.58 3.07
N GLY A 2 -29.02 -50.50 2.34
CA GLY A 2 -28.06 -49.45 1.94
C GLY A 2 -28.19 -48.23 2.87
N LEU A 3 -27.10 -47.79 3.43
CA LEU A 3 -27.04 -46.59 4.25
C LEU A 3 -27.10 -45.34 3.37
N PRO A 4 -27.86 -44.30 3.77
CA PRO A 4 -27.92 -43.06 2.98
C PRO A 4 -26.64 -42.25 3.10
N ARG A 5 -26.07 -41.89 1.94
CA ARG A 5 -24.97 -40.91 1.84
C ARG A 5 -25.51 -39.53 2.17
N THR A 6 -25.24 -39.04 3.37
CA THR A 6 -25.46 -37.67 3.75
C THR A 6 -24.45 -36.78 3.02
N LYS A 7 -24.90 -36.04 2.02
CA LYS A 7 -24.13 -34.94 1.41
C LYS A 7 -24.06 -33.80 2.41
N LEU A 8 -22.92 -33.64 3.07
CA LEU A 8 -22.59 -32.40 3.76
C LEU A 8 -22.42 -31.28 2.72
N ARG A 9 -23.43 -30.42 2.60
CA ARG A 9 -23.30 -29.14 1.93
C ARG A 9 -22.60 -28.21 2.89
N LEU A 10 -21.29 -28.01 2.74
CA LEU A 10 -20.61 -26.86 3.31
C LEU A 10 -21.03 -25.64 2.48
N SER A 11 -22.04 -24.93 2.94
CA SER A 11 -22.25 -23.54 2.52
C SER A 11 -21.29 -22.68 3.31
N ALA A 12 -20.09 -22.47 2.77
CA ALA A 12 -19.22 -21.40 3.21
C ALA A 12 -19.88 -20.09 2.80
N SER A 13 -20.67 -19.50 3.68
CA SER A 13 -21.04 -18.11 3.62
C SER A 13 -19.75 -17.31 3.86
N PHE A 14 -19.04 -16.97 2.80
CA PHE A 14 -18.04 -15.92 2.85
C PHE A 14 -18.81 -14.62 3.11
N GLY A 15 -18.94 -14.29 4.38
CA GLY A 15 -19.35 -12.95 4.78
C GLY A 15 -18.38 -12.00 4.10
N THR A 16 -18.89 -11.16 3.21
CA THR A 16 -18.14 -10.05 2.63
C THR A 16 -17.71 -9.17 3.79
N THR A 17 -16.51 -9.41 4.30
CA THR A 17 -15.87 -8.52 5.26
C THR A 17 -15.78 -7.20 4.54
N LYS A 18 -16.55 -6.20 4.97
CA LYS A 18 -16.40 -4.80 4.58
C LYS A 18 -14.99 -4.39 4.98
N ILE A 19 -14.03 -4.55 4.07
CA ILE A 19 -12.62 -4.20 4.29
C ILE A 19 -12.44 -2.68 4.37
N TYR A 20 -13.44 -1.93 3.91
CA TYR A 20 -13.47 -0.48 3.99
C TYR A 20 -14.88 -0.01 4.33
N ASP A 21 -15.15 0.19 5.60
CA ASP A 21 -16.18 1.12 6.00
C ASP A 21 -15.66 2.51 5.60
N ARG A 22 -16.11 2.97 4.41
CA ARG A 22 -15.81 4.33 3.98
C ARG A 22 -16.49 5.24 5.00
N PRO A 23 -15.75 6.03 5.82
CA PRO A 23 -16.41 6.94 6.72
C PRO A 23 -17.36 7.81 5.90
N SER A 24 -18.63 7.79 6.25
CA SER A 24 -19.67 8.60 5.62
C SER A 24 -19.47 10.05 6.06
N GLY A 25 -18.48 10.70 5.51
CA GLY A 25 -18.08 12.08 5.76
C GLY A 25 -17.04 12.47 4.72
N THR A 26 -16.79 13.74 4.57
CA THR A 26 -15.85 14.35 3.61
C THR A 26 -14.38 13.96 3.81
N ALA A 27 -14.07 13.07 4.78
CA ALA A 27 -12.72 12.58 5.04
C ALA A 27 -12.28 11.61 3.94
N HIS A 28 -11.19 11.95 3.27
CA HIS A 28 -10.56 11.08 2.28
C HIS A 28 -9.84 9.93 3.02
N TRP A 29 -9.78 8.71 2.42
CA TRP A 29 -9.09 7.55 3.01
C TRP A 29 -7.66 7.86 3.48
N VAL A 30 -6.98 8.77 2.77
CA VAL A 30 -5.64 9.26 3.09
C VAL A 30 -5.56 9.86 4.49
N ASP A 31 -6.62 10.52 4.96
CA ASP A 31 -6.62 11.22 6.27
C ASP A 31 -6.45 10.24 7.45
N GLY A 32 -6.78 8.96 7.24
CA GLY A 32 -6.54 7.90 8.21
C GLY A 32 -5.17 7.22 8.09
N GLU A 33 -4.42 7.49 7.03
CA GLU A 33 -3.16 6.80 6.73
C GLU A 33 -1.93 7.72 6.84
N ILE A 34 -2.11 9.01 7.08
CA ILE A 34 -1.01 9.97 7.20
C ILE A 34 -1.10 10.78 8.48
N ASP A 35 0.05 11.17 9.01
CA ASP A 35 0.16 12.25 9.98
C ASP A 35 0.93 13.42 9.32
N GLU A 36 0.21 14.47 8.94
CA GLU A 36 0.82 15.65 8.32
C GLU A 36 1.76 16.41 9.27
N ASN A 37 1.62 16.20 10.60
CA ASN A 37 2.36 16.94 11.63
C ASN A 37 3.79 16.40 11.83
N VAL A 38 4.11 15.21 11.31
CA VAL A 38 5.48 14.66 11.39
C VAL A 38 6.47 15.45 10.54
N PHE A 39 5.98 16.20 9.55
CA PHE A 39 6.85 17.00 8.71
C PHE A 39 7.19 18.35 9.37
N ILE A 40 8.47 18.71 9.37
CA ILE A 40 8.97 19.98 9.92
C ILE A 40 8.28 21.19 9.27
N ASP A 41 7.91 21.08 8.00
CA ASP A 41 7.20 22.10 7.23
C ASP A 41 5.81 21.58 6.87
N ALA A 42 4.77 22.25 7.35
CA ALA A 42 3.38 21.91 7.08
C ALA A 42 3.03 21.85 5.56
N ARG A 43 3.82 22.53 4.71
CA ARG A 43 3.68 22.45 3.25
C ARG A 43 4.06 21.06 2.74
N LEU A 44 4.99 20.37 3.40
CA LEU A 44 5.38 18.99 3.06
C LEU A 44 4.26 18.02 3.38
N GLY A 45 3.61 18.14 4.54
CA GLY A 45 2.45 17.32 4.91
C GLY A 45 1.31 17.45 3.89
N LYS A 46 0.91 18.70 3.58
CA LYS A 46 -0.11 18.97 2.55
C LYS A 46 0.28 18.42 1.18
N ARG A 47 1.56 18.54 0.79
CA ARG A 47 2.08 17.99 -0.46
C ARG A 47 2.04 16.47 -0.47
N PHE A 48 2.39 15.83 0.63
CA PHE A 48 2.34 14.39 0.78
C PHE A 48 0.90 13.86 0.67
N ARG A 49 -0.05 14.51 1.35
CA ARG A 49 -1.47 14.18 1.24
C ARG A 49 -1.97 14.23 -0.21
N GLU A 50 -1.69 15.31 -0.93
CA GLU A 50 -2.07 15.47 -2.33
C GLU A 50 -1.45 14.39 -3.21
N LEU A 51 -0.18 14.07 -2.98
CA LEU A 51 0.54 13.04 -3.70
C LEU A 51 -0.09 11.66 -3.49
N LEU A 52 -0.43 11.31 -2.24
CA LEU A 52 -1.08 10.03 -1.94
C LEU A 52 -2.47 9.91 -2.57
N ILE A 53 -3.25 10.99 -2.59
CA ILE A 53 -4.56 11.01 -3.26
C ILE A 53 -4.38 10.68 -4.74
N ARG A 54 -3.43 11.30 -5.42
CA ARG A 54 -3.17 11.07 -6.84
C ARG A 54 -2.64 9.67 -7.12
N MET A 55 -1.67 9.21 -6.35
CA MET A 55 -1.13 7.86 -6.49
C MET A 55 -2.17 6.78 -6.17
N GLY A 56 -3.03 7.01 -5.18
CA GLY A 56 -4.12 6.10 -4.85
C GLY A 56 -5.20 6.02 -5.93
N GLY A 57 -5.41 7.11 -6.68
CA GLY A 57 -6.29 7.11 -7.85
C GLY A 57 -5.68 6.43 -9.08
N GLY A 58 -4.36 6.24 -9.12
CA GLY A 58 -3.62 5.61 -10.20
C GLY A 58 -2.74 4.46 -9.71
N ILE A 59 -3.30 3.54 -8.93
CA ILE A 59 -2.56 2.38 -8.41
C ILE A 59 -2.00 1.56 -9.58
N GLY A 60 -0.69 1.27 -9.53
CA GLY A 60 0.02 0.56 -10.58
C GLY A 60 0.57 1.45 -11.70
N GLU A 61 0.17 2.71 -11.74
CA GLU A 61 0.66 3.68 -12.71
C GLU A 61 2.00 4.31 -12.29
N SER A 62 2.74 4.81 -13.27
CA SER A 62 3.94 5.60 -12.98
C SER A 62 3.57 6.96 -12.36
N ILE A 63 4.52 7.57 -11.61
CA ILE A 63 4.29 8.88 -11.00
C ILE A 63 3.77 9.93 -12.01
N PRO A 64 4.32 10.06 -13.24
CA PRO A 64 3.79 10.99 -14.22
C PRO A 64 2.33 10.73 -14.61
N LEU A 65 1.94 9.45 -14.77
CA LEU A 65 0.57 9.08 -15.11
C LEU A 65 -0.38 9.31 -13.93
N ALA A 66 0.01 8.94 -12.72
CA ALA A 66 -0.79 9.18 -11.52
C ALA A 66 -0.98 10.67 -11.24
N CYS A 67 0.03 11.50 -11.50
CA CYS A 67 -0.03 12.96 -11.31
C CYS A 67 -0.79 13.69 -12.41
N GLN A 68 -0.93 13.11 -13.63
CA GLN A 68 -1.69 13.60 -14.77
C GLN A 68 -1.19 14.91 -15.40
N ASP A 69 -0.35 15.69 -14.72
CA ASP A 69 0.20 16.94 -15.23
C ASP A 69 1.67 17.12 -14.82
N TRP A 70 2.37 17.99 -15.56
CA TRP A 70 3.79 18.25 -15.36
C TRP A 70 4.11 18.93 -14.02
N ALA A 71 3.26 19.83 -13.56
CA ALA A 71 3.49 20.59 -12.32
C ALA A 71 3.44 19.65 -11.10
N ASN A 72 2.44 18.76 -11.05
CA ASN A 72 2.31 17.78 -9.98
C ASN A 72 3.37 16.68 -10.07
N THR A 73 3.72 16.21 -11.27
CA THR A 73 4.84 15.29 -11.48
C THR A 73 6.15 15.86 -10.93
N LYS A 74 6.48 17.10 -11.31
CA LYS A 74 7.68 17.78 -10.82
C LYS A 74 7.63 18.00 -9.29
N ALA A 75 6.47 18.28 -8.75
CA ALA A 75 6.28 18.44 -7.31
C ALA A 75 6.47 17.12 -6.56
N ALA A 76 6.03 15.98 -7.12
CA ALA A 76 6.25 14.66 -6.56
C ALA A 76 7.74 14.32 -6.49
N TYR A 77 8.47 14.47 -7.59
CA TYR A 77 9.91 14.22 -7.60
C TYR A 77 10.68 15.14 -6.64
N ARG A 78 10.29 16.41 -6.53
CA ARG A 78 10.89 17.35 -5.56
C ARG A 78 10.58 16.97 -4.12
N PHE A 79 9.41 16.42 -3.84
CA PHE A 79 9.06 15.92 -2.52
C PHE A 79 9.98 14.76 -2.13
N PHE A 80 10.10 13.72 -2.97
CA PHE A 80 10.95 12.56 -2.69
C PHE A 80 12.46 12.88 -2.69
N ALA A 81 12.89 13.89 -3.45
CA ALA A 81 14.28 14.34 -3.43
C ALA A 81 14.61 15.30 -2.27
N ASN A 82 13.63 15.66 -1.45
CA ASN A 82 13.83 16.61 -0.37
C ASN A 82 14.50 15.93 0.83
N LYS A 83 15.69 16.37 1.20
CA LYS A 83 16.46 15.83 2.34
C LYS A 83 15.76 15.98 3.71
N ARG A 84 14.73 16.82 3.80
CA ARG A 84 13.90 16.97 5.01
C ARG A 84 12.75 15.99 5.10
N VAL A 85 12.53 15.20 4.06
CA VAL A 85 11.52 14.13 4.02
C VAL A 85 12.25 12.82 4.27
N ARG A 86 11.91 12.14 5.34
CA ARG A 86 12.48 10.84 5.71
C ARG A 86 11.45 9.75 5.44
N GLU A 87 11.91 8.55 5.16
CA GLU A 87 11.05 7.37 5.00
C GLU A 87 10.14 7.17 6.23
N GLY A 88 10.70 7.32 7.44
CA GLY A 88 9.93 7.23 8.68
C GLY A 88 8.78 8.24 8.75
N ASP A 89 8.97 9.47 8.27
CA ASP A 89 7.93 10.51 8.25
C ASP A 89 6.80 10.12 7.27
N ILE A 90 7.15 9.49 6.14
CA ILE A 90 6.18 9.01 5.14
C ILE A 90 5.34 7.85 5.68
N LEU A 91 5.97 6.92 6.41
CA LEU A 91 5.35 5.65 6.79
C LEU A 91 4.70 5.68 8.18
N SER A 92 5.02 6.66 9.04
CA SER A 92 4.57 6.69 10.43
C SER A 92 3.05 6.62 10.58
N GLY A 93 2.32 7.45 9.86
CA GLY A 93 0.85 7.46 9.92
C GLY A 93 0.25 6.12 9.50
N HIS A 94 0.78 5.51 8.42
CA HIS A 94 0.35 4.18 7.98
C HIS A 94 0.64 3.09 9.02
N PHE A 95 1.78 3.14 9.69
CA PHE A 95 2.10 2.18 10.75
C PHE A 95 1.18 2.33 11.95
N ASP A 96 0.87 3.54 12.36
CA ASP A 96 -0.06 3.79 13.46
C ASP A 96 -1.50 3.37 13.11
N ALA A 97 -1.96 3.68 11.91
CA ALA A 97 -3.26 3.23 11.41
C ALA A 97 -3.34 1.70 11.31
N THR A 98 -2.26 1.05 10.87
CA THR A 98 -2.18 -0.41 10.79
C THR A 98 -2.20 -1.04 12.18
N ARG A 99 -1.46 -0.47 13.14
CA ARG A 99 -1.48 -0.91 14.54
C ARG A 99 -2.88 -0.81 15.13
N ALA A 100 -3.55 0.32 14.95
CA ALA A 100 -4.90 0.53 15.43
C ALA A 100 -5.90 -0.49 14.83
N ARG A 101 -5.79 -0.79 13.53
CA ARG A 101 -6.59 -1.83 12.87
C ARG A 101 -6.31 -3.21 13.44
N PHE A 102 -5.05 -3.53 13.69
CA PHE A 102 -4.65 -4.81 14.28
C PHE A 102 -5.20 -4.97 15.69
N GLU A 103 -5.09 -3.96 16.55
CA GLU A 103 -5.60 -3.97 17.93
C GLU A 103 -7.14 -4.06 17.99
N ALA A 104 -7.82 -3.46 17.00
CA ALA A 104 -9.27 -3.54 16.89
C ALA A 104 -9.76 -4.87 16.31
N ALA A 105 -8.92 -5.66 15.67
CA ALA A 105 -9.30 -6.91 15.05
C ALA A 105 -9.75 -7.95 16.08
N ARG A 106 -10.81 -8.69 15.74
CA ARG A 106 -11.31 -9.81 16.53
C ARG A 106 -11.15 -11.09 15.73
N GLY A 107 -10.46 -12.07 16.31
CA GLY A 107 -10.23 -13.37 15.69
C GLY A 107 -8.88 -13.48 15.00
N THR A 108 -8.75 -14.38 14.02
CA THR A 108 -7.49 -14.67 13.32
C THR A 108 -7.15 -13.56 12.35
N VAL A 109 -5.92 -13.02 12.48
CA VAL A 109 -5.35 -12.06 11.53
C VAL A 109 -4.38 -12.80 10.62
N LEU A 110 -4.56 -12.68 9.30
CA LEU A 110 -3.68 -13.26 8.30
C LEU A 110 -2.68 -12.21 7.82
N LEU A 111 -1.40 -12.51 7.96
CA LEU A 111 -0.32 -11.72 7.38
C LEU A 111 0.03 -12.31 6.02
N LEU A 112 -0.31 -11.60 4.96
CA LEU A 112 0.05 -11.99 3.60
C LEU A 112 1.45 -11.46 3.31
N GLN A 113 2.35 -12.37 2.95
CA GLN A 113 3.70 -12.03 2.49
C GLN A 113 3.85 -12.51 1.06
N ASP A 114 3.99 -11.56 0.17
CA ASP A 114 4.34 -11.82 -1.23
C ASP A 114 5.71 -11.16 -1.49
N PRO A 115 6.80 -11.94 -1.51
CA PRO A 115 8.11 -11.39 -1.75
C PRO A 115 8.17 -10.85 -3.19
N PRO A 116 8.48 -9.56 -3.39
CA PRO A 116 8.56 -8.99 -4.73
C PRO A 116 9.70 -9.64 -5.51
N GLU A 117 9.43 -10.09 -6.73
CA GLU A 117 10.46 -10.46 -7.70
C GLU A 117 10.95 -9.20 -8.41
N PHE A 118 12.23 -8.88 -8.23
CA PHE A 118 12.87 -7.79 -8.97
C PHE A 118 13.68 -8.36 -10.12
N THR A 119 13.23 -8.13 -11.34
CA THR A 119 14.02 -8.45 -12.53
C THR A 119 14.79 -7.20 -12.95
N HIS A 120 16.11 -7.27 -12.88
CA HIS A 120 16.98 -6.19 -13.30
C HIS A 120 17.78 -6.59 -14.54
N GLN A 121 17.57 -5.92 -15.66
CA GLN A 121 18.51 -5.95 -16.77
C GLN A 121 19.54 -4.83 -16.57
N ARG A 122 20.77 -5.20 -16.25
CA ARG A 122 21.89 -4.27 -16.09
C ARG A 122 23.07 -4.68 -16.95
N ALA A 123 23.85 -3.68 -17.39
CA ALA A 123 25.08 -3.90 -18.11
C ALA A 123 26.18 -4.59 -17.26
N ARG A 124 26.02 -4.60 -15.94
CA ARG A 124 26.93 -5.25 -14.99
C ARG A 124 26.13 -6.01 -13.92
N PRO A 125 25.66 -7.22 -14.25
CA PRO A 125 24.85 -8.03 -13.32
C PRO A 125 25.62 -8.48 -12.07
N GLU A 126 26.95 -8.55 -12.14
CA GLU A 126 27.84 -8.92 -11.04
C GLU A 126 27.80 -7.97 -9.84
N LEU A 127 27.30 -6.74 -10.03
CA LEU A 127 27.13 -5.76 -8.94
C LEU A 127 25.83 -5.96 -8.14
N VAL A 128 24.97 -6.85 -8.57
CA VAL A 128 23.72 -7.19 -7.90
C VAL A 128 23.76 -8.66 -7.60
N GLY A 129 23.83 -9.03 -6.32
CA GLY A 129 23.85 -10.44 -5.93
C GLY A 129 22.68 -11.23 -6.55
N ILE A 130 22.96 -12.41 -7.07
CA ILE A 130 21.93 -13.33 -7.58
C ILE A 130 21.30 -14.01 -6.37
N THR A 131 20.01 -13.76 -6.16
CA THR A 131 19.26 -14.39 -5.08
C THR A 131 18.56 -15.69 -5.51
N LYS A 132 18.32 -15.88 -6.82
CA LYS A 132 17.71 -17.08 -7.39
C LYS A 132 18.03 -17.19 -8.88
N ASP A 133 18.50 -18.37 -9.34
CA ASP A 133 18.53 -18.71 -10.75
C ASP A 133 17.15 -19.19 -11.19
N ILE A 134 16.51 -18.46 -12.09
CA ILE A 134 15.31 -18.93 -12.77
C ILE A 134 15.81 -19.66 -14.03
N ASN A 135 15.89 -20.97 -13.97
CA ASN A 135 16.05 -21.78 -15.16
C ASN A 135 14.78 -21.66 -15.99
N SER A 136 14.84 -20.85 -17.06
CA SER A 136 13.85 -20.88 -18.12
C SER A 136 14.03 -22.18 -18.91
N GLY A 137 13.15 -23.17 -18.61
CA GLY A 137 13.00 -24.37 -19.44
C GLY A 137 12.26 -24.03 -20.73
#